data_5beffc5efda4344f86e29d5b627cacfa
#
_entry.id   5beffc5efda4344f86e29d5b627cacfa
#
_cell.length_a   1.000
_cell.length_b   1.000
_cell.length_c   1.000
_cell.angle_alpha   90.00
_cell.angle_beta   90.00
_cell.angle_gamma   90.00
#
_symmetry.space_group_name_H-M   'P 1'
#
loop_
_entity.id
_entity.type
_entity.pdbx_description
1 polymer ?
#
loop_
_entity_poly.entity_id
_entity_poly.type
_entity_poly.pdbx_seq_one_letter_code
_entity_poly.pdbx_strand_id
1 'polypeptide(L)'
;MPEGENTSRLAARQAVLVRNADWMRDYMKSFYNEDEEIQHAMLMKEAHTGRVRAIIRELAVHLGLSEEDVALAEIMGLLHDVGRFRQFTVYRTFKDHLSEDHAAAGLKLMEEHGLLDGLLPWEQSLVRFAVEWHNKKEIAPAPDACHLGYAKMLRDADKLDIYHVLEPFLPSKDGSGVSPNFIEKFVEGVQCDYTMSGTEDDRKLVRLMWVYDVYFAWTLQRIEERGYIKELIRCLPKGEKVELGVARLLEFERKKLTEKDDVGFQSSHECENIEGM
;
A
#
# COMPACT_ATOMS: atom_id res chain seq x y z
N MET A 1 27.34 -15.84 -8.84
CA MET A 1 27.31 -16.06 -7.36
C MET A 1 27.29 -17.56 -7.12
N PRO A 2 28.03 -18.10 -6.12
CA PRO A 2 27.97 -19.53 -5.80
C PRO A 2 26.59 -19.89 -5.23
N GLU A 3 26.02 -21.02 -5.65
CA GLU A 3 24.70 -21.51 -5.24
C GLU A 3 24.51 -21.61 -3.71
N GLY A 4 25.59 -21.74 -2.94
CA GLY A 4 25.55 -21.84 -1.47
C GLY A 4 25.23 -20.52 -0.74
N GLU A 5 25.57 -19.36 -1.28
CA GLU A 5 25.25 -18.06 -0.66
C GLU A 5 23.77 -17.69 -0.84
N ASN A 6 23.20 -18.03 -1.97
CA ASN A 6 21.78 -17.79 -2.28
C ASN A 6 20.85 -18.58 -1.34
N THR A 7 21.16 -19.85 -1.11
CA THR A 7 20.40 -20.71 -0.18
C THR A 7 20.46 -20.16 1.26
N SER A 8 21.57 -19.56 1.66
CA SER A 8 21.74 -18.98 2.99
C SER A 8 20.90 -17.70 3.19
N ARG A 9 20.77 -16.84 2.16
CA ARG A 9 19.98 -15.59 2.24
C ARG A 9 18.50 -15.86 2.25
N LEU A 10 18.01 -16.73 1.38
CA LEU A 10 16.59 -17.15 1.40
C LEU A 10 16.20 -17.67 2.79
N ALA A 11 17.02 -18.56 3.36
CA ALA A 11 16.76 -19.10 4.70
C ALA A 11 16.74 -18.01 5.78
N ALA A 12 17.64 -17.00 5.70
CA ALA A 12 17.66 -15.88 6.63
C ALA A 12 16.40 -15.01 6.52
N ARG A 13 16.00 -14.61 5.29
CA ARG A 13 14.78 -13.83 5.05
C ARG A 13 13.52 -14.57 5.47
N GLN A 14 13.45 -15.89 5.20
CA GLN A 14 12.35 -16.74 5.66
C GLN A 14 12.28 -16.85 7.18
N ALA A 15 13.44 -16.99 7.86
CA ALA A 15 13.49 -17.00 9.32
C ALA A 15 12.99 -15.66 9.92
N VAL A 16 13.39 -14.54 9.35
CA VAL A 16 12.89 -13.20 9.74
C VAL A 16 11.38 -13.10 9.51
N LEU A 17 10.89 -13.55 8.36
CA LEU A 17 9.46 -13.52 8.02
C LEU A 17 8.63 -14.36 9.01
N VAL A 18 9.06 -15.56 9.33
CA VAL A 18 8.36 -16.46 10.29
C VAL A 18 8.36 -15.85 11.69
N ARG A 19 9.52 -15.40 12.19
CA ARG A 19 9.65 -14.75 13.49
C ARG A 19 8.73 -13.52 13.58
N ASN A 20 8.72 -12.67 12.56
CA ASN A 20 7.88 -11.49 12.53
C ASN A 20 6.39 -11.83 12.41
N ALA A 21 6.01 -12.88 11.70
CA ALA A 21 4.62 -13.33 11.64
C ALA A 21 4.11 -13.82 13.01
N ASP A 22 4.95 -14.51 13.78
CA ASP A 22 4.63 -14.92 15.14
C ASP A 22 4.54 -13.72 16.08
N TRP A 23 5.51 -12.81 16.04
CA TRP A 23 5.51 -11.57 16.81
C TRP A 23 4.29 -10.70 16.50
N MET A 24 3.98 -10.48 15.21
CA MET A 24 2.82 -9.69 14.77
C MET A 24 1.51 -10.28 15.29
N ARG A 25 1.34 -11.60 15.24
CA ARG A 25 0.15 -12.27 15.77
C ARG A 25 -0.05 -11.98 17.26
N ASP A 26 1.02 -12.06 18.06
CA ASP A 26 0.94 -11.81 19.49
C ASP A 26 0.76 -10.31 19.79
N TYR A 27 1.43 -9.45 19.02
CA TYR A 27 1.28 -7.99 19.11
C TYR A 27 -0.15 -7.54 18.79
N MET A 28 -0.74 -8.02 17.69
CA MET A 28 -2.11 -7.70 17.33
C MET A 28 -3.10 -8.14 18.39
N LYS A 29 -2.96 -9.35 18.92
CA LYS A 29 -3.82 -9.88 20.01
C LYS A 29 -3.71 -9.09 21.30
N SER A 30 -2.59 -8.45 21.57
CA SER A 30 -2.42 -7.62 22.79
C SER A 30 -3.35 -6.41 22.82
N PHE A 31 -3.91 -6.01 21.67
CA PHE A 31 -4.88 -4.92 21.56
C PHE A 31 -6.35 -5.38 21.64
N TYR A 32 -6.60 -6.69 21.65
CA TYR A 32 -7.95 -7.21 21.76
C TYR A 32 -8.54 -6.90 23.14
N ASN A 33 -9.75 -6.39 23.16
CA ASN A 33 -10.46 -6.04 24.38
C ASN A 33 -11.99 -6.07 24.17
N GLU A 34 -12.76 -5.75 25.23
CA GLU A 34 -14.23 -5.79 25.22
C GLU A 34 -14.87 -4.57 24.50
N ASP A 35 -14.09 -3.55 24.14
CA ASP A 35 -14.58 -2.40 23.37
C ASP A 35 -14.80 -2.84 21.92
N GLU A 36 -16.08 -2.88 21.51
CA GLU A 36 -16.49 -3.38 20.21
C GLU A 36 -15.87 -2.60 19.04
N GLU A 37 -15.67 -1.27 19.20
CA GLU A 37 -15.07 -0.43 18.16
C GLU A 37 -13.59 -0.76 17.99
N ILE A 38 -12.84 -0.88 19.09
CA ILE A 38 -11.44 -1.31 19.02
C ILE A 38 -11.34 -2.71 18.44
N GLN A 39 -12.12 -3.65 18.99
CA GLN A 39 -12.08 -5.05 18.55
C GLN A 39 -12.34 -5.17 17.03
N HIS A 40 -13.36 -4.46 16.52
CA HIS A 40 -13.67 -4.44 15.10
C HIS A 40 -12.50 -3.86 14.27
N ALA A 41 -11.91 -2.74 14.71
CA ALA A 41 -10.79 -2.11 14.05
C ALA A 41 -9.54 -3.02 14.02
N MET A 42 -9.25 -3.72 15.13
CA MET A 42 -8.13 -4.66 15.21
C MET A 42 -8.31 -5.83 14.25
N LEU A 43 -9.47 -6.49 14.25
CA LEU A 43 -9.77 -7.59 13.34
C LEU A 43 -9.72 -7.16 11.85
N MET A 44 -10.22 -5.97 11.56
CA MET A 44 -10.17 -5.41 10.20
C MET A 44 -8.71 -5.20 9.76
N LYS A 45 -7.85 -4.65 10.63
CA LYS A 45 -6.44 -4.40 10.32
C LYS A 45 -5.60 -5.69 10.29
N GLU A 46 -5.89 -6.68 11.13
CA GLU A 46 -5.28 -8.01 11.04
C GLU A 46 -5.57 -8.66 9.68
N ALA A 47 -6.83 -8.67 9.27
CA ALA A 47 -7.24 -9.22 7.99
C ALA A 47 -6.62 -8.46 6.81
N HIS A 48 -6.58 -7.12 6.88
CA HIS A 48 -5.92 -6.26 5.91
C HIS A 48 -4.43 -6.60 5.77
N THR A 49 -3.69 -6.63 6.87
CA THR A 49 -2.25 -6.98 6.87
C THR A 49 -1.99 -8.35 6.22
N GLY A 50 -2.83 -9.35 6.54
CA GLY A 50 -2.74 -10.68 5.91
C GLY A 50 -2.94 -10.65 4.40
N ARG A 51 -3.92 -9.88 3.92
CA ARG A 51 -4.19 -9.75 2.48
C ARG A 51 -3.12 -8.94 1.76
N VAL A 52 -2.65 -7.82 2.32
CA VAL A 52 -1.54 -7.03 1.74
C VAL A 52 -0.28 -7.87 1.59
N ARG A 53 0.06 -8.67 2.61
CA ARG A 53 1.17 -9.62 2.53
C ARG A 53 1.00 -10.61 1.37
N ALA A 54 -0.20 -11.17 1.19
CA ALA A 54 -0.48 -12.10 0.10
C ALA A 54 -0.41 -11.40 -1.27
N ILE A 55 -0.97 -10.21 -1.40
CA ILE A 55 -1.00 -9.42 -2.63
C ILE A 55 0.43 -9.04 -3.06
N ILE A 56 1.26 -8.52 -2.16
CA ILE A 56 2.64 -8.13 -2.51
C ILE A 56 3.47 -9.34 -2.92
N ARG A 57 3.25 -10.51 -2.30
CA ARG A 57 3.86 -11.77 -2.72
C ARG A 57 3.45 -12.14 -4.15
N GLU A 58 2.15 -12.11 -4.46
CA GLU A 58 1.64 -12.41 -5.80
C GLU A 58 2.20 -11.44 -6.84
N LEU A 59 2.26 -10.14 -6.52
CA LEU A 59 2.84 -9.11 -7.39
C LEU A 59 4.33 -9.37 -7.63
N ALA A 60 5.10 -9.68 -6.58
CA ALA A 60 6.52 -9.98 -6.70
C ALA A 60 6.78 -11.21 -7.61
N VAL A 61 5.98 -12.26 -7.47
CA VAL A 61 6.03 -13.44 -8.35
C VAL A 61 5.67 -13.07 -9.79
N HIS A 62 4.63 -12.26 -10.00
CA HIS A 62 4.24 -11.78 -11.33
C HIS A 62 5.37 -10.98 -12.00
N LEU A 63 6.09 -10.16 -11.24
CA LEU A 63 7.23 -9.39 -11.72
C LEU A 63 8.48 -10.24 -11.99
N GLY A 64 8.43 -11.54 -11.71
CA GLY A 64 9.52 -12.47 -11.96
C GLY A 64 10.68 -12.37 -10.95
N LEU A 65 10.42 -11.81 -9.76
CA LEU A 65 11.44 -11.70 -8.73
C LEU A 65 11.84 -13.07 -8.16
N SER A 66 13.07 -13.18 -7.66
CA SER A 66 13.59 -14.38 -7.00
C SER A 66 12.80 -14.72 -5.74
N GLU A 67 12.86 -15.97 -5.28
CA GLU A 67 12.22 -16.37 -4.01
C GLU A 67 12.74 -15.54 -2.82
N GLU A 68 13.99 -15.12 -2.86
CA GLU A 68 14.60 -14.25 -1.85
C GLU A 68 13.94 -12.86 -1.85
N ASP A 69 13.75 -12.28 -3.02
CA ASP A 69 13.14 -10.96 -3.17
C ASP A 69 11.64 -11.01 -2.85
N VAL A 70 10.96 -12.10 -3.18
CA VAL A 70 9.58 -12.35 -2.75
C VAL A 70 9.48 -12.40 -1.22
N ALA A 71 10.39 -13.09 -0.54
CA ALA A 71 10.38 -13.14 0.93
C ALA A 71 10.60 -11.76 1.55
N LEU A 72 11.47 -10.92 0.95
CA LEU A 72 11.69 -9.55 1.41
C LEU A 72 10.43 -8.66 1.20
N ALA A 73 9.77 -8.80 0.05
CA ALA A 73 8.50 -8.13 -0.20
C ALA A 73 7.40 -8.55 0.79
N GLU A 74 7.33 -9.84 1.15
CA GLU A 74 6.39 -10.33 2.17
C GLU A 74 6.64 -9.72 3.56
N ILE A 75 7.91 -9.52 3.95
CA ILE A 75 8.27 -8.83 5.21
C ILE A 75 7.72 -7.39 5.19
N MET A 76 7.87 -6.67 4.07
CA MET A 76 7.33 -5.32 3.93
C MET A 76 5.80 -5.31 4.07
N GLY A 77 5.10 -6.19 3.36
CA GLY A 77 3.65 -6.31 3.46
C GLY A 77 3.15 -6.69 4.86
N LEU A 78 3.90 -7.50 5.60
CA LEU A 78 3.58 -7.89 6.98
C LEU A 78 3.73 -6.71 7.96
N LEU A 79 4.73 -5.87 7.78
CA LEU A 79 5.12 -4.86 8.76
C LEU A 79 4.61 -3.43 8.45
N HIS A 80 4.10 -3.17 7.22
CA HIS A 80 3.80 -1.80 6.77
C HIS A 80 2.87 -1.02 7.71
N ASP A 81 1.89 -1.68 8.27
CA ASP A 81 0.82 -1.09 9.08
C ASP A 81 0.94 -1.43 10.59
N VAL A 82 2.11 -1.89 11.06
CA VAL A 82 2.31 -2.26 12.46
C VAL A 82 1.97 -1.13 13.46
N GLY A 83 2.17 0.12 13.06
CA GLY A 83 1.81 1.30 13.87
C GLY A 83 0.30 1.54 14.02
N ARG A 84 -0.54 1.00 13.13
CA ARG A 84 -2.00 1.21 13.13
C ARG A 84 -2.72 0.65 14.35
N PHE A 85 -2.22 -0.43 14.92
CA PHE A 85 -2.84 -1.08 16.09
C PHE A 85 -2.82 -0.15 17.31
N ARG A 86 -1.65 0.42 17.63
CA ARG A 86 -1.51 1.43 18.68
C ARG A 86 -2.25 2.72 18.31
N GLN A 87 -2.13 3.20 17.08
CA GLN A 87 -2.79 4.44 16.63
C GLN A 87 -4.28 4.42 16.92
N PHE A 88 -5.00 3.38 16.48
CA PHE A 88 -6.45 3.32 16.68
C PHE A 88 -6.83 3.15 18.16
N THR A 89 -6.08 2.34 18.90
CA THR A 89 -6.35 2.14 20.33
C THR A 89 -6.23 3.44 21.14
N VAL A 90 -5.27 4.29 20.79
CA VAL A 90 -5.02 5.56 21.47
C VAL A 90 -5.93 6.68 20.96
N TYR A 91 -6.07 6.82 19.65
CA TYR A 91 -6.70 7.99 19.03
C TYR A 91 -8.08 7.74 18.45
N ARG A 92 -8.56 6.49 18.41
CA ARG A 92 -9.87 6.09 17.83
C ARG A 92 -10.03 6.52 16.37
N THR A 93 -8.94 6.61 15.63
CA THR A 93 -8.93 6.97 14.20
C THR A 93 -7.72 6.42 13.50
N PHE A 94 -7.89 6.09 12.21
CA PHE A 94 -6.81 5.76 11.27
C PHE A 94 -6.34 6.98 10.46
N LYS A 95 -6.84 8.19 10.76
CA LYS A 95 -6.46 9.41 10.05
C LYS A 95 -5.18 9.99 10.64
N ASP A 96 -4.07 9.90 9.93
CA ASP A 96 -2.76 10.35 10.40
C ASP A 96 -2.76 11.83 10.79
N HIS A 97 -3.45 12.69 10.03
CA HIS A 97 -3.55 14.13 10.31
C HIS A 97 -4.37 14.47 11.58
N LEU A 98 -5.09 13.52 12.15
CA LEU A 98 -5.84 13.67 13.42
C LEU A 98 -5.19 12.91 14.59
N SER A 99 -4.06 12.26 14.35
CA SER A 99 -3.40 11.40 15.33
C SER A 99 -1.87 11.44 15.21
N GLU A 100 -1.24 10.39 14.74
CA GLU A 100 0.19 10.28 14.48
C GLU A 100 0.42 9.62 13.11
N ASP A 101 1.58 9.86 12.51
CA ASP A 101 2.00 9.16 11.29
C ASP A 101 2.27 7.69 11.62
N HIS A 102 1.39 6.81 11.15
CA HIS A 102 1.48 5.38 11.46
C HIS A 102 2.71 4.70 10.85
N ALA A 103 3.22 5.18 9.70
CA ALA A 103 4.44 4.65 9.13
C ALA A 103 5.66 4.98 10.02
N ALA A 104 5.77 6.24 10.48
CA ALA A 104 6.82 6.64 11.41
C ALA A 104 6.73 5.90 12.75
N ALA A 105 5.51 5.74 13.28
CA ALA A 105 5.28 4.94 14.49
C ALA A 105 5.64 3.46 14.28
N GLY A 106 5.35 2.91 13.11
CA GLY A 106 5.72 1.56 12.71
C GLY A 106 7.22 1.35 12.64
N LEU A 107 7.96 2.27 12.01
CA LEU A 107 9.42 2.22 11.95
C LEU A 107 10.05 2.22 13.34
N LYS A 108 9.54 3.05 14.25
CA LYS A 108 10.00 3.07 15.64
C LYS A 108 9.77 1.74 16.35
N LEU A 109 8.58 1.14 16.18
CA LEU A 109 8.29 -0.19 16.73
C LEU A 109 9.21 -1.27 16.14
N MET A 110 9.50 -1.23 14.84
CA MET A 110 10.43 -2.17 14.21
C MET A 110 11.82 -2.09 14.85
N GLU A 111 12.29 -0.88 15.13
CA GLU A 111 13.58 -0.65 15.79
C GLU A 111 13.57 -1.12 17.24
N GLU A 112 12.56 -0.73 18.03
CA GLU A 112 12.41 -1.08 19.45
C GLU A 112 12.36 -2.61 19.68
N HIS A 113 11.79 -3.35 18.73
CA HIS A 113 11.61 -4.79 18.83
C HIS A 113 12.57 -5.63 17.96
N GLY A 114 13.54 -5.00 17.29
CA GLY A 114 14.51 -5.70 16.46
C GLY A 114 13.86 -6.51 15.33
N LEU A 115 12.74 -6.01 14.74
CA LEU A 115 11.98 -6.79 13.76
C LEU A 115 12.74 -7.01 12.45
N LEU A 116 13.75 -6.19 12.17
CA LEU A 116 14.61 -6.34 10.99
C LEU A 116 15.92 -7.06 11.29
N ASP A 117 16.16 -7.49 12.53
CA ASP A 117 17.38 -8.25 12.89
C ASP A 117 17.45 -9.55 12.09
N GLY A 118 18.61 -9.86 11.57
CA GLY A 118 18.86 -10.99 10.67
C GLY A 118 18.76 -10.66 9.18
N LEU A 119 18.27 -9.46 8.83
CA LEU A 119 18.44 -8.87 7.51
C LEU A 119 19.76 -8.12 7.42
N LEU A 120 20.35 -8.07 6.23
CA LEU A 120 21.54 -7.27 5.96
C LEU A 120 21.20 -5.76 6.04
N PRO A 121 22.17 -4.86 6.32
CA PRO A 121 21.89 -3.43 6.44
C PRO A 121 21.14 -2.83 5.23
N TRP A 122 21.54 -3.16 4.02
CA TRP A 122 20.85 -2.69 2.81
C TRP A 122 19.42 -3.25 2.65
N GLU A 123 19.16 -4.50 3.09
CA GLU A 123 17.80 -5.06 3.12
C GLU A 123 16.91 -4.34 4.13
N GLN A 124 17.47 -4.02 5.30
CA GLN A 124 16.80 -3.20 6.30
C GLN A 124 16.46 -1.81 5.75
N SER A 125 17.38 -1.20 4.98
CA SER A 125 17.17 0.08 4.31
C SER A 125 16.01 0.01 3.33
N LEU A 126 15.93 -1.04 2.49
CA LEU A 126 14.81 -1.28 1.56
C LEU A 126 13.46 -1.38 2.29
N VAL A 127 13.39 -2.17 3.37
CA VAL A 127 12.16 -2.34 4.16
C VAL A 127 11.76 -1.02 4.80
N ARG A 128 12.69 -0.30 5.44
CA ARG A 128 12.43 0.99 6.08
C ARG A 128 11.91 2.01 5.08
N PHE A 129 12.56 2.14 3.92
CA PHE A 129 12.13 3.07 2.87
C PHE A 129 10.74 2.74 2.35
N ALA A 130 10.47 1.48 2.01
CA ALA A 130 9.15 1.09 1.51
C ALA A 130 8.04 1.39 2.53
N VAL A 131 8.26 1.07 3.81
CA VAL A 131 7.31 1.35 4.90
C VAL A 131 7.16 2.84 5.15
N GLU A 132 8.24 3.62 5.14
CA GLU A 132 8.18 5.07 5.35
C GLU A 132 7.32 5.79 4.29
N TRP A 133 7.42 5.34 3.04
CA TRP A 133 6.80 6.05 1.90
C TRP A 133 5.49 5.43 1.41
N HIS A 134 4.99 4.34 2.05
CA HIS A 134 3.75 3.70 1.57
C HIS A 134 2.51 4.58 1.77
N ASN A 135 2.43 5.38 2.85
CA ASN A 135 1.29 6.22 3.21
C ASN A 135 1.41 7.67 2.74
N LYS A 136 2.53 8.06 2.10
CA LYS A 136 2.74 9.44 1.66
C LYS A 136 2.06 9.68 0.30
N LYS A 137 1.76 10.96 0.02
CA LYS A 137 1.17 11.34 -1.27
C LYS A 137 2.07 10.94 -2.44
N GLU A 138 3.37 11.11 -2.31
CA GLU A 138 4.37 10.78 -3.32
C GLU A 138 5.54 10.05 -2.65
N ILE A 139 6.23 9.18 -3.39
CA ILE A 139 7.48 8.58 -2.93
C ILE A 139 8.57 9.63 -3.11
N ALA A 140 9.39 9.88 -2.06
CA ALA A 140 10.56 10.75 -2.20
C ALA A 140 11.55 10.21 -3.25
N PRO A 141 12.51 11.03 -3.70
CA PRO A 141 13.62 10.53 -4.50
C PRO A 141 14.29 9.34 -3.81
N ALA A 142 14.17 8.16 -4.42
CA ALA A 142 14.69 6.93 -3.87
C ALA A 142 16.23 6.87 -4.06
N PRO A 143 16.96 6.24 -3.14
CA PRO A 143 18.40 6.04 -3.28
C PRO A 143 18.79 5.30 -4.56
N ASP A 144 17.99 4.32 -4.96
CA ASP A 144 18.21 3.49 -6.14
C ASP A 144 16.91 2.86 -6.66
N ALA A 145 17.02 2.06 -7.72
CA ALA A 145 15.89 1.40 -8.36
C ALA A 145 15.22 0.36 -7.46
N CYS A 146 15.94 -0.32 -6.56
CA CYS A 146 15.36 -1.31 -5.66
C CYS A 146 14.48 -0.64 -4.61
N HIS A 147 14.96 0.43 -3.96
CA HIS A 147 14.15 1.20 -3.02
C HIS A 147 12.84 1.68 -3.67
N LEU A 148 12.94 2.22 -4.89
CA LEU A 148 11.77 2.68 -5.63
C LEU A 148 10.84 1.53 -6.00
N GLY A 149 11.37 0.42 -6.50
CA GLY A 149 10.60 -0.74 -6.91
C GLY A 149 9.82 -1.38 -5.76
N TYR A 150 10.47 -1.62 -4.63
CA TYR A 150 9.78 -2.17 -3.44
C TYR A 150 8.75 -1.21 -2.85
N ALA A 151 9.04 0.10 -2.82
CA ALA A 151 8.06 1.08 -2.36
C ALA A 151 6.81 1.11 -3.27
N LYS A 152 6.99 1.04 -4.59
CA LYS A 152 5.88 0.92 -5.55
C LYS A 152 5.06 -0.36 -5.34
N MET A 153 5.73 -1.51 -5.14
CA MET A 153 5.06 -2.78 -4.90
C MET A 153 4.21 -2.74 -3.63
N LEU A 154 4.76 -2.19 -2.54
CA LEU A 154 4.03 -2.08 -1.28
C LEU A 154 2.82 -1.16 -1.39
N ARG A 155 2.97 0.01 -2.04
CA ARG A 155 1.87 0.95 -2.29
C ARG A 155 0.75 0.33 -3.12
N ASP A 156 1.10 -0.40 -4.16
CA ASP A 156 0.13 -1.07 -5.02
C ASP A 156 -0.62 -2.18 -4.26
N ALA A 157 0.09 -2.98 -3.47
CA ALA A 157 -0.50 -4.04 -2.67
C ALA A 157 -1.47 -3.50 -1.60
N ASP A 158 -1.06 -2.46 -0.88
CA ASP A 158 -1.89 -1.78 0.12
C ASP A 158 -3.13 -1.15 -0.54
N LYS A 159 -2.96 -0.42 -1.62
CA LYS A 159 -4.04 0.23 -2.37
C LYS A 159 -5.07 -0.77 -2.89
N LEU A 160 -4.63 -1.90 -3.45
CA LEU A 160 -5.53 -2.95 -3.93
C LEU A 160 -6.41 -3.50 -2.81
N ASP A 161 -5.85 -3.68 -1.60
CA ASP A 161 -6.63 -4.12 -0.45
C ASP A 161 -7.52 -3.02 0.13
N ILE A 162 -7.09 -1.75 0.12
CA ILE A 162 -7.93 -0.62 0.54
C ILE A 162 -9.23 -0.56 -0.29
N TYR A 163 -9.18 -0.79 -1.59
CA TYR A 163 -10.40 -0.89 -2.41
C TYR A 163 -11.35 -1.99 -1.90
N HIS A 164 -10.82 -3.15 -1.51
CA HIS A 164 -11.60 -4.22 -0.92
C HIS A 164 -12.22 -3.82 0.43
N VAL A 165 -11.44 -3.22 1.32
CA VAL A 165 -11.92 -2.75 2.64
C VAL A 165 -13.01 -1.70 2.51
N LEU A 166 -12.94 -0.86 1.48
CA LEU A 166 -13.90 0.22 1.24
C LEU A 166 -15.13 -0.23 0.41
N GLU A 167 -15.14 -1.43 -0.13
CA GLU A 167 -16.24 -1.95 -0.97
C GLU A 167 -17.62 -1.77 -0.35
N PRO A 168 -17.87 -2.06 0.94
CA PRO A 168 -19.18 -1.87 1.56
C PRO A 168 -19.68 -0.42 1.57
N PHE A 169 -18.77 0.55 1.41
CA PHE A 169 -19.04 1.99 1.45
C PHE A 169 -19.08 2.65 0.06
N LEU A 170 -18.90 1.86 -1.02
CA LEU A 170 -18.88 2.40 -2.38
C LEU A 170 -20.24 2.95 -2.87
N PRO A 171 -21.39 2.30 -2.57
CA PRO A 171 -22.64 2.69 -3.19
C PRO A 171 -23.39 3.84 -2.51
N SER A 172 -22.81 4.53 -1.53
CA SER A 172 -23.53 5.63 -0.88
C SER A 172 -23.78 6.79 -1.84
N LYS A 173 -25.07 7.13 -2.04
CA LYS A 173 -25.50 8.30 -2.81
C LYS A 173 -26.04 9.31 -1.81
N ASP A 174 -25.24 10.30 -1.45
CA ASP A 174 -25.70 11.37 -0.56
C ASP A 174 -26.27 12.58 -1.33
N GLY A 175 -25.95 12.70 -2.62
CA GLY A 175 -26.44 13.79 -3.46
C GLY A 175 -25.90 15.17 -3.09
N SER A 176 -24.89 15.25 -2.22
CA SER A 176 -24.29 16.52 -1.78
C SER A 176 -23.46 17.19 -2.88
N GLY A 177 -23.18 16.46 -3.96
CA GLY A 177 -22.40 16.95 -5.09
C GLY A 177 -20.89 16.98 -4.82
N VAL A 178 -20.14 17.33 -5.87
CA VAL A 178 -18.67 17.39 -5.84
C VAL A 178 -18.22 18.82 -5.57
N SER A 179 -17.28 19.00 -4.66
CA SER A 179 -16.64 20.29 -4.39
C SER A 179 -15.81 20.77 -5.60
N PRO A 180 -15.77 22.08 -5.89
CA PRO A 180 -15.09 22.63 -7.07
C PRO A 180 -13.62 22.18 -7.19
N ASN A 181 -12.87 22.20 -6.10
CA ASN A 181 -11.46 21.81 -6.10
C ASN A 181 -11.26 20.33 -6.50
N PHE A 182 -12.15 19.43 -6.06
CA PHE A 182 -12.04 18.00 -6.39
C PHE A 182 -12.39 17.71 -7.84
N ILE A 183 -13.44 18.37 -8.37
CA ILE A 183 -13.81 18.17 -9.78
C ILE A 183 -12.75 18.72 -10.74
N GLU A 184 -12.10 19.86 -10.41
CA GLU A 184 -11.02 20.41 -11.21
C GLU A 184 -9.82 19.47 -11.26
N LYS A 185 -9.39 18.93 -10.10
CA LYS A 185 -8.30 17.95 -10.02
C LYS A 185 -8.62 16.65 -10.75
N PHE A 186 -9.87 16.20 -10.67
CA PHE A 186 -10.32 15.02 -11.41
C PHE A 186 -10.25 15.21 -12.93
N VAL A 187 -10.67 16.40 -13.42
CA VAL A 187 -10.53 16.79 -14.83
C VAL A 187 -9.06 16.92 -15.24
N GLU A 188 -8.20 17.45 -14.36
CA GLU A 188 -6.75 17.51 -14.60
C GLU A 188 -6.06 16.15 -14.61
N GLY A 189 -6.69 15.10 -14.06
CA GLY A 189 -6.11 13.76 -13.95
C GLY A 189 -4.97 13.69 -12.93
N VAL A 190 -5.10 14.42 -11.82
CA VAL A 190 -4.13 14.46 -10.72
C VAL A 190 -4.80 14.15 -9.39
N GLN A 191 -4.01 13.66 -8.43
CA GLN A 191 -4.53 13.33 -7.11
C GLN A 191 -4.88 14.57 -6.28
N CYS A 192 -5.98 14.47 -5.51
CA CYS A 192 -6.34 15.44 -4.47
C CYS A 192 -5.81 15.00 -3.10
N ASP A 193 -5.69 15.99 -2.22
CA ASP A 193 -5.55 15.74 -0.79
C ASP A 193 -6.90 15.26 -0.22
N TYR A 194 -6.98 14.00 0.16
CA TYR A 194 -8.19 13.38 0.70
C TYR A 194 -8.67 14.02 2.01
N THR A 195 -7.77 14.67 2.77
CA THR A 195 -8.10 15.31 4.05
C THR A 195 -9.04 16.50 3.88
N MET A 196 -9.09 17.06 2.67
CA MET A 196 -9.96 18.18 2.30
C MET A 196 -11.35 17.75 1.81
N SER A 197 -11.64 16.45 1.73
CA SER A 197 -12.95 15.95 1.26
C SER A 197 -14.07 16.34 2.22
N GLY A 198 -15.06 17.08 1.71
CA GLY A 198 -16.23 17.54 2.47
C GLY A 198 -17.50 16.72 2.24
N THR A 199 -17.58 16.03 1.11
CA THR A 199 -18.78 15.28 0.69
C THR A 199 -18.46 13.80 0.41
N GLU A 200 -19.50 12.95 0.34
CA GLU A 200 -19.33 11.57 -0.11
C GLU A 200 -18.91 11.51 -1.59
N ASP A 201 -19.37 12.44 -2.40
CA ASP A 201 -18.99 12.51 -3.81
C ASP A 201 -17.52 12.93 -3.98
N ASP A 202 -16.98 13.81 -3.11
CA ASP A 202 -15.54 14.10 -3.05
C ASP A 202 -14.75 12.83 -2.73
N ARG A 203 -15.21 12.03 -1.74
CA ARG A 203 -14.55 10.78 -1.36
C ARG A 203 -14.53 9.75 -2.49
N LYS A 204 -15.60 9.67 -3.31
CA LYS A 204 -15.63 8.82 -4.51
C LYS A 204 -14.60 9.28 -5.54
N LEU A 205 -14.51 10.60 -5.79
CA LEU A 205 -13.48 11.12 -6.70
C LEU A 205 -12.07 10.85 -6.20
N VAL A 206 -11.81 11.02 -4.91
CA VAL A 206 -10.50 10.69 -4.32
C VAL A 206 -10.14 9.22 -4.59
N ARG A 207 -11.08 8.29 -4.38
CA ARG A 207 -10.87 6.86 -4.65
C ARG A 207 -10.59 6.60 -6.14
N LEU A 208 -11.32 7.26 -7.04
CA LEU A 208 -11.06 7.16 -8.48
C LEU A 208 -9.68 7.74 -8.84
N MET A 209 -9.29 8.87 -8.25
CA MET A 209 -7.98 9.48 -8.50
C MET A 209 -6.80 8.68 -7.95
N TRP A 210 -7.02 7.72 -7.01
CA TRP A 210 -5.97 6.78 -6.58
C TRP A 210 -5.45 5.91 -7.71
N VAL A 211 -6.23 5.70 -8.77
CA VAL A 211 -5.80 4.97 -9.98
C VAL A 211 -4.56 5.59 -10.60
N TYR A 212 -4.42 6.92 -10.56
CA TYR A 212 -3.24 7.62 -11.08
C TYR A 212 -1.94 7.33 -10.32
N ASP A 213 -2.05 6.73 -9.12
CA ASP A 213 -0.92 6.27 -8.30
C ASP A 213 -0.84 4.73 -8.24
N VAL A 214 -1.33 4.04 -9.24
CA VAL A 214 -1.10 2.61 -9.45
C VAL A 214 0.10 2.43 -10.38
N TYR A 215 1.11 1.72 -9.92
CA TYR A 215 2.38 1.60 -10.63
C TYR A 215 2.40 0.44 -11.61
N PHE A 216 1.71 -0.67 -11.29
CA PHE A 216 1.73 -1.89 -12.09
C PHE A 216 0.39 -2.15 -12.77
N ALA A 217 0.44 -2.52 -14.07
CA ALA A 217 -0.74 -2.92 -14.85
C ALA A 217 -1.46 -4.11 -14.20
N TRP A 218 -0.71 -5.05 -13.62
CA TRP A 218 -1.23 -6.18 -12.86
C TRP A 218 -2.16 -5.76 -11.71
N THR A 219 -1.79 -4.74 -10.96
CA THR A 219 -2.61 -4.20 -9.86
C THR A 219 -3.88 -3.57 -10.39
N LEU A 220 -3.76 -2.74 -11.43
CA LEU A 220 -4.90 -2.08 -12.05
C LEU A 220 -5.89 -3.08 -12.64
N GLN A 221 -5.39 -4.12 -13.30
CA GLN A 221 -6.24 -5.20 -13.83
C GLN A 221 -7.09 -5.84 -12.71
N ARG A 222 -6.51 -6.11 -11.53
CA ARG A 222 -7.25 -6.69 -10.40
C ARG A 222 -8.29 -5.73 -9.80
N ILE A 223 -8.00 -4.43 -9.76
CA ILE A 223 -8.97 -3.40 -9.36
C ILE A 223 -10.16 -3.40 -10.35
N GLU A 224 -9.89 -3.51 -11.65
CA GLU A 224 -10.91 -3.56 -12.69
C GLU A 224 -11.75 -4.85 -12.65
N GLU A 225 -11.11 -6.02 -12.49
CA GLU A 225 -11.78 -7.32 -12.39
C GLU A 225 -12.78 -7.37 -11.23
N ARG A 226 -12.49 -6.67 -10.14
CA ARG A 226 -13.39 -6.53 -8.98
C ARG A 226 -14.51 -5.51 -9.19
N GLY A 227 -14.45 -4.72 -10.27
CA GLY A 227 -15.49 -3.77 -10.65
C GLY A 227 -15.56 -2.49 -9.81
N TYR A 228 -14.59 -2.22 -8.94
CA TYR A 228 -14.61 -1.07 -8.03
C TYR A 228 -14.72 0.27 -8.76
N ILE A 229 -13.95 0.47 -9.82
CA ILE A 229 -13.95 1.71 -10.60
C ILE A 229 -15.30 1.94 -11.27
N LYS A 230 -15.86 0.90 -11.91
CA LYS A 230 -17.18 0.97 -12.56
C LYS A 230 -18.28 1.32 -11.57
N GLU A 231 -18.24 0.73 -10.38
CA GLU A 231 -19.24 1.00 -9.34
C GLU A 231 -19.13 2.43 -8.81
N LEU A 232 -17.91 2.93 -8.56
CA LEU A 232 -17.70 4.32 -8.17
C LEU A 232 -18.20 5.29 -9.23
N ILE A 233 -17.87 5.07 -10.50
CA ILE A 233 -18.34 5.91 -11.62
C ILE A 233 -19.87 5.91 -11.68
N ARG A 234 -20.52 4.74 -11.54
CA ARG A 234 -21.98 4.62 -11.54
C ARG A 234 -22.66 5.45 -10.45
N CYS A 235 -21.96 5.65 -9.33
CA CYS A 235 -22.47 6.39 -8.17
C CYS A 235 -22.15 7.88 -8.17
N LEU A 236 -21.41 8.39 -9.17
CA LEU A 236 -21.12 9.83 -9.29
C LEU A 236 -22.36 10.63 -9.73
N PRO A 237 -22.44 11.92 -9.34
CA PRO A 237 -23.42 12.82 -9.89
C PRO A 237 -23.17 13.06 -11.40
N LYS A 238 -24.25 13.33 -12.14
CA LYS A 238 -24.16 13.68 -13.56
C LYS A 238 -23.65 15.10 -13.74
N GLY A 239 -22.81 15.34 -14.75
CA GLY A 239 -22.34 16.67 -15.11
C GLY A 239 -21.17 16.63 -16.09
N GLU A 240 -21.06 17.65 -16.92
CA GLU A 240 -20.07 17.72 -18.00
C GLU A 240 -18.63 17.54 -17.49
N LYS A 241 -18.25 18.22 -16.40
CA LYS A 241 -16.92 18.06 -15.80
C LYS A 241 -16.68 16.67 -15.22
N VAL A 242 -17.71 16.03 -14.65
CA VAL A 242 -17.61 14.65 -14.14
C VAL A 242 -17.38 13.70 -15.32
N GLU A 243 -18.14 13.82 -16.39
CA GLU A 243 -17.99 13.01 -17.61
C GLU A 243 -16.62 13.18 -18.24
N LEU A 244 -16.10 14.41 -18.29
CA LEU A 244 -14.75 14.71 -18.79
C LEU A 244 -13.66 14.06 -17.93
N GLY A 245 -13.77 14.14 -16.60
CA GLY A 245 -12.83 13.50 -15.69
C GLY A 245 -12.87 11.97 -15.80
N VAL A 246 -14.08 11.39 -15.92
CA VAL A 246 -14.26 9.94 -16.14
C VAL A 246 -13.62 9.51 -17.47
N ALA A 247 -13.85 10.26 -18.56
CA ALA A 247 -13.25 9.94 -19.86
C ALA A 247 -11.71 9.93 -19.77
N ARG A 248 -11.13 10.89 -19.06
CA ARG A 248 -9.68 10.96 -18.84
C ARG A 248 -9.17 9.80 -17.99
N LEU A 249 -9.88 9.44 -16.93
CA LEU A 249 -9.54 8.29 -16.09
C LEU A 249 -9.51 7.01 -16.91
N LEU A 250 -10.56 6.74 -17.68
CA LEU A 250 -10.66 5.53 -18.52
C LEU A 250 -9.59 5.49 -19.64
N GLU A 251 -9.18 6.66 -20.15
CA GLU A 251 -8.06 6.73 -21.09
C GLU A 251 -6.73 6.37 -20.42
N PHE A 252 -6.48 6.89 -19.20
CA PHE A 252 -5.31 6.53 -18.40
C PHE A 252 -5.28 5.03 -18.11
N GLU A 253 -6.40 4.45 -17.64
CA GLU A 253 -6.52 3.00 -17.37
C GLU A 253 -6.18 2.17 -18.61
N ARG A 254 -6.82 2.50 -19.75
CA ARG A 254 -6.56 1.78 -21.00
C ARG A 254 -5.10 1.81 -21.40
N LYS A 255 -4.43 2.96 -21.24
CA LYS A 255 -3.00 3.09 -21.52
C LYS A 255 -2.19 2.25 -20.55
N LYS A 256 -2.45 2.37 -19.26
CA LYS A 256 -1.72 1.67 -18.18
C LYS A 256 -1.81 0.15 -18.33
N LEU A 257 -2.99 -0.38 -18.67
CA LEU A 257 -3.21 -1.82 -18.87
C LEU A 257 -2.46 -2.39 -20.08
N THR A 258 -1.95 -1.56 -21.00
CA THR A 258 -1.10 -2.00 -22.13
C THR A 258 0.39 -1.94 -21.82
N GLU A 259 0.78 -1.34 -20.69
CA GLU A 259 2.18 -1.24 -20.27
C GLU A 259 2.68 -2.63 -19.81
N LYS A 260 3.94 -2.93 -20.10
CA LYS A 260 4.60 -4.08 -19.51
C LYS A 260 5.06 -3.69 -18.10
N ASP A 261 4.73 -4.54 -17.14
CA ASP A 261 5.17 -4.34 -15.78
C ASP A 261 6.69 -4.50 -15.68
N ASP A 262 7.33 -3.53 -15.02
CA ASP A 262 8.76 -3.51 -14.75
C ASP A 262 8.98 -2.93 -13.36
N VAL A 263 9.66 -3.69 -12.51
CA VAL A 263 10.00 -3.27 -11.15
C VAL A 263 11.21 -2.33 -11.12
N GLY A 264 11.97 -2.30 -12.22
CA GLY A 264 13.15 -1.44 -12.37
C GLY A 264 14.47 -2.04 -11.88
N PHE A 265 14.47 -3.30 -11.42
CA PHE A 265 15.68 -4.06 -11.05
C PHE A 265 15.46 -5.55 -11.37
N GLN A 266 16.55 -6.31 -11.54
CA GLN A 266 16.48 -7.77 -11.78
C GLN A 266 16.66 -8.57 -10.50
N SER A 267 17.43 -8.05 -9.56
CA SER A 267 17.67 -8.65 -8.25
C SER A 267 17.99 -7.56 -7.24
N SER A 268 17.53 -7.71 -6.00
CA SER A 268 17.86 -6.82 -4.90
C SER A 268 19.38 -6.76 -4.61
N HIS A 269 20.15 -7.75 -5.06
CA HIS A 269 21.62 -7.75 -4.96
C HIS A 269 22.30 -6.62 -5.74
N GLU A 270 21.64 -6.07 -6.75
CA GLU A 270 22.17 -4.90 -7.49
C GLU A 270 22.34 -3.70 -6.57
N CYS A 271 21.58 -3.65 -5.48
CA CYS A 271 21.56 -2.53 -4.54
C CYS A 271 22.50 -2.72 -3.34
N GLU A 272 23.08 -3.90 -3.17
CA GLU A 272 24.07 -4.19 -2.11
C GLU A 272 25.34 -3.32 -2.23
N ASN A 273 25.69 -2.91 -3.45
CA ASN A 273 26.97 -2.25 -3.74
C ASN A 273 26.91 -0.70 -3.69
N ILE A 274 25.75 -0.11 -3.37
CA ILE A 274 25.56 1.35 -3.43
C ILE A 274 25.92 2.04 -2.11
N GLU A 275 25.87 1.35 -0.97
CA GLU A 275 26.24 1.91 0.34
C GLU A 275 27.77 2.07 0.54
N GLY A 276 28.61 1.69 -0.41
CA GLY A 276 30.08 1.74 -0.36
C GLY A 276 30.72 2.86 -1.18
N MET A 277 29.97 3.79 -1.75
CA MET A 277 30.48 4.95 -2.50
C MET A 277 30.17 6.27 -1.72
#